data_dcc2433a1bb3ba3fc4ba91e772745aaf
#
_entry.id   dcc2433a1bb3ba3fc4ba91e772745aaf
#
_cell.length_a   1.000
_cell.length_b   1.000
_cell.length_c   1.000
_cell.angle_alpha   90.00
_cell.angle_beta   90.00
_cell.angle_gamma   90.00
#
_symmetry.space_group_name_H-M   'P 1'
#
loop_
_entity.id
_entity.type
_entity.pdbx_description
1 polymer ?
#
loop_
_entity_poly.entity_id
_entity_poly.type
_entity_poly.pdbx_seq_one_letter_code
_entity_poly.pdbx_strand_id
1 'polypeptide(L)'
;MANGLALLVSADPVTIQQFSLALHELSISSDVCQELPAAVGRLNGQKFDAVIVDLQLGEQSGLILDEVHLSPANRTAVTFAISGSHAEGAAFSKRSEFIFERPLSAKSIRSTLKPAYGLILRERRRYFRCPVSISVLLLRQAQPEVHCNSVNISEGGMALSTSVSPNPGEKIHVQFTLPDHEVPFLTESDVCWNKPGQLGIRFLDLSREHKSVLQTWLSQKLEDTLPESVAWKFRKVEDEPLPPSDDKEPLA
;
A
#
# COMPACT_ATOMS: atom_id res chain seq x y z
N MET A 1 9.98 7.29 11.49
CA MET A 1 9.85 5.90 10.96
C MET A 1 9.60 5.98 9.46
N ALA A 2 10.09 5.02 8.68
CA ALA A 2 9.87 5.02 7.23
C ALA A 2 8.40 4.75 6.91
N ASN A 3 7.88 5.46 5.93
CA ASN A 3 6.45 5.49 5.63
C ASN A 3 6.05 4.63 4.42
N GLY A 4 6.99 3.90 3.85
CA GLY A 4 6.80 2.96 2.76
C GLY A 4 8.00 2.04 2.69
N LEU A 5 7.82 0.92 1.99
CA LEU A 5 8.89 -0.02 1.73
C LEU A 5 8.94 -0.31 0.23
N ALA A 6 10.10 -0.09 -0.37
CA ALA A 6 10.36 -0.44 -1.75
C ALA A 6 11.40 -1.55 -1.84
N LEU A 7 11.17 -2.53 -2.69
CA LEU A 7 12.20 -3.49 -3.11
C LEU A 7 12.99 -2.88 -4.27
N LEU A 8 14.29 -2.72 -4.11
CA LEU A 8 15.20 -2.26 -5.16
C LEU A 8 16.12 -3.41 -5.60
N VAL A 9 15.93 -3.88 -6.80
CA VAL A 9 16.68 -5.02 -7.39
C VAL A 9 17.69 -4.47 -8.39
N SER A 10 18.93 -4.32 -7.98
CA SER A 10 20.05 -3.86 -8.82
C SER A 10 21.38 -4.25 -8.19
N ALA A 11 22.37 -4.56 -9.01
CA ALA A 11 23.76 -4.79 -8.57
C ALA A 11 24.67 -3.57 -8.78
N ASP A 12 24.18 -2.52 -9.46
CA ASP A 12 24.98 -1.30 -9.70
C ASP A 12 24.95 -0.39 -8.47
N PRO A 13 26.10 -0.16 -7.79
CA PRO A 13 26.19 0.65 -6.59
C PRO A 13 25.71 2.09 -6.79
N VAL A 14 25.92 2.66 -7.99
CA VAL A 14 25.50 4.04 -8.31
C VAL A 14 23.98 4.13 -8.39
N THR A 15 23.35 3.19 -9.08
CA THR A 15 21.89 3.08 -9.16
C THR A 15 21.28 2.87 -7.76
N ILE A 16 21.84 1.95 -6.97
CA ILE A 16 21.40 1.68 -5.60
C ILE A 16 21.44 2.96 -4.76
N GLN A 17 22.56 3.69 -4.79
CA GLN A 17 22.70 4.92 -4.01
C GLN A 17 21.70 5.99 -4.45
N GLN A 18 21.55 6.22 -5.76
CA GLN A 18 20.65 7.25 -6.29
C GLN A 18 19.18 6.99 -5.93
N PHE A 19 18.73 5.75 -6.10
CA PHE A 19 17.34 5.37 -5.76
C PHE A 19 17.10 5.36 -4.26
N SER A 20 18.04 4.84 -3.46
CA SER A 20 17.92 4.85 -2.00
C SER A 20 17.81 6.26 -1.43
N LEU A 21 18.58 7.21 -1.96
CA LEU A 21 18.48 8.63 -1.57
C LEU A 21 17.13 9.24 -1.99
N ALA A 22 16.70 9.00 -3.24
CA ALA A 22 15.44 9.55 -3.75
C ALA A 22 14.21 8.97 -3.02
N LEU A 23 14.23 7.68 -2.69
CA LEU A 23 13.18 7.04 -1.90
C LEU A 23 13.16 7.55 -0.45
N HIS A 24 14.35 7.73 0.14
CA HIS A 24 14.47 8.28 1.50
C HIS A 24 13.93 9.72 1.57
N GLU A 25 14.15 10.56 0.56
CA GLU A 25 13.55 11.90 0.46
C GLU A 25 12.00 11.86 0.48
N LEU A 26 11.41 10.75 0.03
CA LEU A 26 9.98 10.49 0.06
C LEU A 26 9.54 9.70 1.31
N SER A 27 10.45 9.51 2.28
CA SER A 27 10.22 8.69 3.47
C SER A 27 9.85 7.23 3.17
N ILE A 28 10.35 6.69 2.05
CA ILE A 28 10.24 5.29 1.67
C ILE A 28 11.57 4.61 1.98
N SER A 29 11.54 3.53 2.77
CA SER A 29 12.70 2.66 2.96
C SER A 29 12.94 1.82 1.72
N SER A 30 14.21 1.61 1.37
CA SER A 30 14.60 0.67 0.33
C SER A 30 15.16 -0.62 0.96
N ASP A 31 14.61 -1.75 0.54
CA ASP A 31 15.19 -3.07 0.74
C ASP A 31 15.95 -3.43 -0.53
N VAL A 32 17.27 -3.51 -0.46
CA VAL A 32 18.14 -3.70 -1.63
C VAL A 32 18.42 -5.18 -1.84
N CYS A 33 18.25 -5.62 -3.08
CA CYS A 33 18.54 -6.98 -3.50
C CYS A 33 19.41 -6.95 -4.75
N GLN A 34 20.58 -7.61 -4.70
CA GLN A 34 21.53 -7.64 -5.82
C GLN A 34 21.43 -8.89 -6.68
N GLU A 35 20.59 -9.86 -6.26
CA GLU A 35 20.46 -11.15 -6.94
C GLU A 35 18.97 -11.47 -7.16
N LEU A 36 18.64 -12.00 -8.35
CA LEU A 36 17.27 -12.31 -8.73
C LEU A 36 16.60 -13.37 -7.82
N PRO A 37 17.26 -14.50 -7.45
CA PRO A 37 16.64 -15.49 -6.57
C PRO A 37 16.29 -14.94 -5.19
N ALA A 38 17.15 -14.06 -4.66
CA ALA A 38 16.91 -13.41 -3.37
C ALA A 38 15.73 -12.43 -3.46
N ALA A 39 15.57 -11.72 -4.59
CA ALA A 39 14.43 -10.85 -4.83
C ALA A 39 13.10 -11.61 -4.82
N VAL A 40 13.01 -12.76 -5.50
CA VAL A 40 11.83 -13.64 -5.47
C VAL A 40 11.51 -14.10 -4.05
N GLY A 41 12.53 -14.52 -3.30
CA GLY A 41 12.36 -14.93 -1.89
C GLY A 41 11.75 -13.80 -1.03
N ARG A 42 12.17 -12.55 -1.23
CA ARG A 42 11.62 -11.38 -0.52
C ARG A 42 10.19 -11.08 -0.93
N LEU A 43 9.86 -11.13 -2.21
CA LEU A 43 8.49 -10.94 -2.72
C LEU A 43 7.50 -11.95 -2.13
N ASN A 44 7.95 -13.18 -1.87
CA ASN A 44 7.12 -14.22 -1.24
C ASN A 44 6.97 -14.07 0.28
N GLY A 45 7.94 -13.44 0.93
CA GLY A 45 7.97 -13.30 2.40
C GLY A 45 7.49 -11.96 2.93
N GLN A 46 7.41 -10.92 2.10
CA GLN A 46 7.18 -9.56 2.55
C GLN A 46 6.35 -8.75 1.55
N LYS A 47 5.55 -7.80 2.10
CA LYS A 47 4.80 -6.82 1.31
C LYS A 47 5.67 -5.60 1.02
N PHE A 48 5.68 -5.17 -0.24
CA PHE A 48 6.28 -3.93 -0.70
C PHE A 48 5.22 -2.99 -1.26
N ASP A 49 5.41 -1.69 -1.10
CA ASP A 49 4.55 -0.66 -1.68
C ASP A 49 5.01 -0.29 -3.11
N ALA A 50 6.31 -0.51 -3.39
CA ALA A 50 6.92 -0.33 -4.70
C ALA A 50 7.96 -1.42 -4.96
N VAL A 51 8.17 -1.76 -6.23
CA VAL A 51 9.24 -2.67 -6.69
C VAL A 51 9.95 -2.03 -7.88
N ILE A 52 11.26 -1.87 -7.76
CA ILE A 52 12.12 -1.25 -8.76
C ILE A 52 13.11 -2.29 -9.25
N VAL A 53 13.11 -2.59 -10.54
CA VAL A 53 13.94 -3.66 -11.13
C VAL A 53 14.88 -3.07 -12.18
N ASP A 54 16.17 -3.27 -11.99
CA ASP A 54 17.19 -2.94 -12.97
C ASP A 54 17.29 -4.07 -14.00
N LEU A 55 16.89 -3.79 -15.24
CA LEU A 55 16.89 -4.77 -16.33
C LEU A 55 18.29 -5.18 -16.75
N GLN A 56 19.32 -4.40 -16.42
CA GLN A 56 20.72 -4.74 -16.68
C GLN A 56 21.29 -5.79 -15.72
N LEU A 57 20.54 -6.22 -14.72
CA LEU A 57 20.96 -7.28 -13.79
C LEU A 57 21.06 -8.66 -14.47
N GLY A 58 20.50 -8.82 -15.66
CA GLY A 58 20.54 -10.04 -16.46
C GLY A 58 19.25 -10.27 -17.25
N GLU A 59 19.30 -11.19 -18.21
CA GLU A 59 18.16 -11.47 -19.11
C GLU A 59 16.86 -11.86 -18.40
N GLN A 60 16.97 -12.44 -17.20
CA GLN A 60 15.82 -12.86 -16.40
C GLN A 60 15.30 -11.79 -15.45
N SER A 61 15.91 -10.59 -15.41
CA SER A 61 15.51 -9.53 -14.48
C SER A 61 14.04 -9.11 -14.67
N GLY A 62 13.56 -9.12 -15.91
CA GLY A 62 12.16 -8.81 -16.23
C GLY A 62 11.16 -9.82 -15.65
N LEU A 63 11.56 -11.05 -15.33
CA LEU A 63 10.68 -12.04 -14.69
C LEU A 63 10.31 -11.64 -13.27
N ILE A 64 11.12 -10.81 -12.60
CA ILE A 64 10.78 -10.27 -11.28
C ILE A 64 9.48 -9.43 -11.35
N LEU A 65 9.28 -8.67 -12.41
CA LEU A 65 8.04 -7.90 -12.60
C LEU A 65 6.83 -8.82 -12.76
N ASP A 66 6.98 -9.96 -13.47
CA ASP A 66 5.92 -10.95 -13.57
C ASP A 66 5.63 -11.59 -12.20
N GLU A 67 6.68 -11.93 -11.43
CA GLU A 67 6.54 -12.46 -10.06
C GLU A 67 5.83 -11.48 -9.12
N VAL A 68 6.05 -10.17 -9.25
CA VAL A 68 5.29 -9.15 -8.49
C VAL A 68 3.79 -9.29 -8.75
N HIS A 69 3.39 -9.41 -10.02
CA HIS A 69 1.97 -9.52 -10.40
C HIS A 69 1.34 -10.85 -9.95
N LEU A 70 2.12 -11.92 -9.88
CA LEU A 70 1.69 -13.24 -9.40
C LEU A 70 1.65 -13.33 -7.87
N SER A 71 2.42 -12.50 -7.17
CA SER A 71 2.48 -12.51 -5.71
C SER A 71 1.19 -12.02 -5.08
N PRO A 72 0.48 -12.81 -4.26
CA PRO A 72 -0.75 -12.35 -3.59
C PRO A 72 -0.55 -11.10 -2.73
N ALA A 73 0.63 -10.94 -2.14
CA ALA A 73 0.98 -9.81 -1.29
C ALA A 73 1.39 -8.57 -2.10
N ASN A 74 2.05 -8.75 -3.27
CA ASN A 74 2.72 -7.67 -4.01
C ASN A 74 2.08 -7.31 -5.34
N ARG A 75 1.04 -8.03 -5.80
CA ARG A 75 0.38 -7.80 -7.12
C ARG A 75 -0.13 -6.39 -7.36
N THR A 76 -0.22 -5.59 -6.32
CA THR A 76 -0.67 -4.20 -6.36
C THR A 76 0.45 -3.21 -6.01
N ALA A 77 1.69 -3.69 -5.79
CA ALA A 77 2.84 -2.82 -5.60
C ALA A 77 3.10 -2.03 -6.89
N VAL A 78 3.47 -0.77 -6.76
CA VAL A 78 3.82 0.07 -7.93
C VAL A 78 5.14 -0.41 -8.50
N THR A 79 5.15 -0.79 -9.78
CA THR A 79 6.31 -1.40 -10.43
C THR A 79 7.06 -0.39 -11.31
N PHE A 80 8.37 -0.47 -11.25
CA PHE A 80 9.30 0.35 -12.01
C PHE A 80 10.35 -0.55 -12.68
N ALA A 81 10.67 -0.26 -13.93
CA ALA A 81 11.79 -0.86 -14.64
C ALA A 81 12.88 0.20 -14.90
N ILE A 82 14.15 -0.16 -14.72
CA ILE A 82 15.30 0.64 -15.13
C ILE A 82 15.87 0.01 -16.38
N SER A 83 15.74 0.68 -17.54
CA SER A 83 16.18 0.17 -18.83
C SER A 83 17.49 0.83 -19.29
N GLY A 84 18.28 0.09 -20.09
CA GLY A 84 19.47 0.59 -20.73
C GLY A 84 19.17 1.41 -21.99
N SER A 85 17.97 1.24 -22.57
CA SER A 85 17.56 1.93 -23.80
C SER A 85 16.04 2.09 -23.88
N HIS A 86 15.59 3.03 -24.71
CA HIS A 86 14.17 3.24 -24.99
C HIS A 86 13.47 1.99 -25.55
N ALA A 87 14.13 1.27 -26.45
CA ALA A 87 13.58 0.04 -27.05
C ALA A 87 13.38 -1.06 -26.00
N GLU A 88 14.34 -1.23 -25.10
CA GLU A 88 14.22 -2.17 -23.99
C GLU A 88 13.07 -1.76 -23.05
N GLY A 89 13.01 -0.47 -22.64
CA GLY A 89 11.94 0.04 -21.81
C GLY A 89 10.57 -0.17 -22.42
N ALA A 90 10.41 0.08 -23.71
CA ALA A 90 9.14 -0.13 -24.43
C ALA A 90 8.68 -1.60 -24.37
N ALA A 91 9.59 -2.57 -24.39
CA ALA A 91 9.25 -4.00 -24.26
C ALA A 91 8.67 -4.35 -22.87
N PHE A 92 9.01 -3.58 -21.83
CA PHE A 92 8.54 -3.78 -20.46
C PHE A 92 7.37 -2.87 -20.06
N SER A 93 6.89 -2.01 -20.94
CA SER A 93 5.79 -1.06 -20.67
C SER A 93 4.47 -1.73 -20.24
N LYS A 94 4.27 -3.01 -20.55
CA LYS A 94 3.12 -3.80 -20.10
C LYS A 94 3.32 -4.50 -18.75
N ARG A 95 4.56 -4.53 -18.26
CA ARG A 95 4.97 -5.24 -17.03
C ARG A 95 5.32 -4.30 -15.88
N SER A 96 5.51 -3.00 -16.19
CA SER A 96 5.80 -1.97 -15.19
C SER A 96 5.00 -0.71 -15.49
N GLU A 97 4.51 -0.05 -14.43
CA GLU A 97 3.78 1.21 -14.55
C GLU A 97 4.68 2.37 -14.94
N PHE A 98 5.95 2.32 -14.54
CA PHE A 98 6.93 3.36 -14.81
C PHE A 98 8.23 2.79 -15.32
N ILE A 99 8.90 3.54 -16.19
CA ILE A 99 10.19 3.19 -16.77
C ILE A 99 11.17 4.32 -16.53
N PHE A 100 12.34 3.98 -16.03
CA PHE A 100 13.52 4.85 -15.99
C PHE A 100 14.47 4.48 -17.11
N GLU A 101 14.84 5.43 -17.93
CA GLU A 101 15.82 5.22 -18.99
C GLU A 101 17.18 5.73 -18.56
N ARG A 102 18.23 4.99 -18.89
CA ARG A 102 19.61 5.43 -18.68
C ARG A 102 20.02 6.41 -19.79
N PRO A 103 20.83 7.45 -19.50
CA PRO A 103 21.55 7.67 -18.23
C PRO A 103 20.63 8.21 -17.12
N LEU A 104 20.78 7.63 -15.93
CA LEU A 104 20.03 8.07 -14.75
C LEU A 104 20.58 9.40 -14.23
N SER A 105 19.70 10.27 -13.83
CA SER A 105 20.04 11.51 -13.12
C SER A 105 19.10 11.70 -11.93
N ALA A 106 19.55 12.41 -10.90
CA ALA A 106 18.70 12.73 -9.76
C ALA A 106 17.40 13.46 -10.20
N LYS A 107 17.48 14.28 -11.26
CA LYS A 107 16.32 14.98 -11.82
C LYS A 107 15.34 13.99 -12.48
N SER A 108 15.82 13.06 -13.34
CA SER A 108 14.97 12.08 -14.00
C SER A 108 14.32 11.12 -13.00
N ILE A 109 15.07 10.66 -11.99
CA ILE A 109 14.54 9.81 -10.93
C ILE A 109 13.43 10.53 -10.16
N ARG A 110 13.65 11.77 -9.71
CA ARG A 110 12.63 12.54 -8.98
C ARG A 110 11.40 12.85 -9.84
N SER A 111 11.58 13.19 -11.13
CA SER A 111 10.46 13.51 -12.02
C SER A 111 9.52 12.31 -12.26
N THR A 112 10.05 11.10 -12.22
CA THR A 112 9.25 9.86 -12.37
C THR A 112 8.69 9.37 -11.03
N LEU A 113 9.48 9.45 -9.94
CA LEU A 113 8.99 9.04 -8.61
C LEU A 113 7.91 9.97 -8.06
N LYS A 114 7.96 11.27 -8.36
CA LYS A 114 6.99 12.24 -7.84
C LYS A 114 5.54 11.93 -8.21
N PRO A 115 5.16 11.70 -9.48
CA PRO A 115 3.80 11.29 -9.82
C PRO A 115 3.44 9.89 -9.32
N ALA A 116 4.40 8.95 -9.31
CA ALA A 116 4.21 7.60 -8.80
C ALA A 116 4.00 7.55 -7.29
N TYR A 117 4.47 8.55 -6.56
CA TYR A 117 4.37 8.63 -5.10
C TYR A 117 2.92 8.54 -4.61
N GLY A 118 2.00 9.23 -5.29
CA GLY A 118 0.57 9.13 -4.99
C GLY A 118 0.02 7.69 -5.08
N LEU A 119 0.49 6.91 -6.07
CA LEU A 119 0.11 5.50 -6.21
C LEU A 119 0.72 4.64 -5.10
N ILE A 120 2.01 4.85 -4.78
CA ILE A 120 2.70 4.14 -3.69
C ILE A 120 1.97 4.35 -2.37
N LEU A 121 1.54 5.58 -2.10
CA LEU A 121 0.78 5.90 -0.90
C LEU A 121 -0.63 5.32 -0.90
N ARG A 122 -1.30 5.31 -2.05
CA ARG A 122 -2.60 4.67 -2.20
C ARG A 122 -2.51 3.18 -1.88
N GLU A 123 -1.49 2.49 -2.38
CA GLU A 123 -1.26 1.09 -2.05
C GLU A 123 -0.98 0.89 -0.56
N ARG A 124 -0.17 1.77 0.03
CA ARG A 124 0.07 1.75 1.45
C ARG A 124 -1.19 1.93 2.28
N ARG A 125 -2.05 2.92 1.94
CA ARG A 125 -3.34 3.14 2.62
C ARG A 125 -4.19 1.87 2.62
N ARG A 126 -4.22 1.15 1.52
CA ARG A 126 -4.99 -0.09 1.34
C ARG A 126 -4.58 -1.20 2.32
N TYR A 127 -3.30 -1.23 2.71
CA TYR A 127 -2.75 -2.23 3.64
C TYR A 127 -2.43 -1.64 5.02
N PHE A 128 -2.64 -0.35 5.21
CA PHE A 128 -2.41 0.30 6.49
C PHE A 128 -3.32 -0.30 7.56
N ARG A 129 -2.72 -0.69 8.66
CA ARG A 129 -3.41 -1.15 9.86
C ARG A 129 -3.11 -0.18 10.98
N CYS A 130 -4.10 0.67 11.31
CA CYS A 130 -3.97 1.62 12.40
C CYS A 130 -4.03 0.87 13.74
N PRO A 131 -2.98 0.89 14.56
CA PRO A 131 -3.06 0.35 15.91
C PRO A 131 -3.95 1.26 16.74
N VAL A 132 -5.12 0.74 17.10
CA VAL A 132 -6.11 1.48 17.90
C VAL A 132 -6.92 0.51 18.73
N SER A 133 -7.15 0.87 19.99
CA SER A 133 -8.01 0.12 20.90
C SER A 133 -9.35 0.84 21.01
N ILE A 134 -10.36 0.32 20.34
CA ILE A 134 -11.76 0.78 20.42
C ILE A 134 -12.63 -0.36 20.92
N SER A 135 -13.72 -0.03 21.64
CA SER A 135 -14.70 -1.01 22.08
C SER A 135 -15.45 -1.57 20.87
N VAL A 136 -15.58 -2.88 20.81
CA VAL A 136 -16.27 -3.61 19.75
C VAL A 136 -17.27 -4.58 20.39
N LEU A 137 -18.51 -4.51 19.94
CA LEU A 137 -19.54 -5.50 20.27
C LEU A 137 -19.56 -6.56 19.17
N LEU A 138 -19.27 -7.79 19.55
CA LEU A 138 -19.27 -8.94 18.68
C LEU A 138 -20.57 -9.73 18.88
N LEU A 139 -21.32 -9.91 17.78
CA LEU A 139 -22.60 -10.57 17.73
C LEU A 139 -22.50 -11.85 16.91
N ARG A 140 -22.94 -12.96 17.48
CA ARG A 140 -22.99 -14.27 16.82
C ARG A 140 -24.40 -14.84 16.91
N GLN A 141 -24.81 -15.55 15.88
CA GLN A 141 -26.15 -16.16 15.85
C GLN A 141 -26.37 -17.10 17.05
N ALA A 142 -27.48 -16.92 17.76
CA ALA A 142 -27.88 -17.71 18.90
C ALA A 142 -26.84 -17.80 20.05
N GLN A 143 -25.96 -16.82 20.19
CA GLN A 143 -24.98 -16.74 21.26
C GLN A 143 -25.03 -15.37 21.96
N PRO A 144 -24.57 -15.27 23.22
CA PRO A 144 -24.49 -13.99 23.89
C PRO A 144 -23.59 -13.00 23.17
N GLU A 145 -23.91 -11.73 23.31
CA GLU A 145 -23.08 -10.62 22.85
C GLU A 145 -21.75 -10.60 23.62
N VAL A 146 -20.66 -10.29 22.94
CA VAL A 146 -19.33 -10.25 23.54
C VAL A 146 -18.70 -8.89 23.33
N HIS A 147 -18.40 -8.20 24.43
CA HIS A 147 -17.61 -6.98 24.41
C HIS A 147 -16.13 -7.33 24.32
N CYS A 148 -15.45 -6.74 23.35
CA CYS A 148 -14.03 -6.89 23.13
C CYS A 148 -13.40 -5.57 22.66
N ASN A 149 -12.09 -5.55 22.46
CA ASN A 149 -11.39 -4.37 21.98
C ASN A 149 -10.67 -4.68 20.67
N SER A 150 -10.57 -3.69 19.79
CA SER A 150 -9.68 -3.80 18.65
C SER A 150 -8.21 -3.75 19.08
N VAL A 151 -7.36 -4.42 18.32
CA VAL A 151 -5.91 -4.31 18.35
C VAL A 151 -5.41 -3.38 17.25
N ASN A 152 -6.04 -3.50 16.08
CA ASN A 152 -5.83 -2.61 14.94
C ASN A 152 -7.04 -2.66 14.00
N ILE A 153 -7.16 -1.64 13.14
CA ILE A 153 -8.18 -1.53 12.12
C ILE A 153 -7.57 -1.14 10.77
N SER A 154 -8.13 -1.65 9.68
CA SER A 154 -7.79 -1.33 8.29
C SER A 154 -9.07 -1.13 7.47
N GLU A 155 -8.96 -0.71 6.22
CA GLU A 155 -10.13 -0.59 5.32
C GLU A 155 -10.92 -1.90 5.17
N GLY A 156 -10.24 -3.05 5.20
CA GLY A 156 -10.84 -4.35 4.95
C GLY A 156 -11.19 -5.17 6.19
N GLY A 157 -10.86 -4.72 7.41
CA GLY A 157 -11.10 -5.52 8.61
C GLY A 157 -10.33 -5.06 9.82
N MET A 158 -10.41 -5.83 10.89
CA MET A 158 -9.71 -5.53 12.14
C MET A 158 -9.19 -6.79 12.84
N ALA A 159 -8.22 -6.59 13.71
CA ALA A 159 -7.85 -7.58 14.71
C ALA A 159 -8.49 -7.21 16.05
N LEU A 160 -9.04 -8.18 16.74
CA LEU A 160 -9.73 -8.06 18.02
C LEU A 160 -8.97 -8.79 19.11
N SER A 161 -8.97 -8.23 20.30
CA SER A 161 -8.59 -8.92 21.54
C SER A 161 -9.86 -9.43 22.20
N THR A 162 -10.04 -10.75 22.25
CA THR A 162 -11.29 -11.37 22.71
C THR A 162 -11.03 -12.73 23.35
N SER A 163 -11.91 -13.12 24.26
CA SER A 163 -11.89 -14.43 24.91
C SER A 163 -12.62 -15.52 24.12
N VAL A 164 -13.41 -15.13 23.09
CA VAL A 164 -14.13 -16.08 22.24
C VAL A 164 -13.28 -16.46 21.04
N SER A 165 -13.48 -17.68 20.58
CA SER A 165 -12.70 -18.30 19.50
C SER A 165 -13.61 -18.89 18.42
N PRO A 166 -14.30 -18.03 17.63
CA PRO A 166 -15.07 -18.52 16.49
C PRO A 166 -14.14 -19.13 15.45
N ASN A 167 -14.65 -20.07 14.65
CA ASN A 167 -13.86 -20.76 13.64
C ASN A 167 -13.55 -19.86 12.44
N PRO A 168 -12.40 -20.00 11.79
CA PRO A 168 -12.14 -19.35 10.50
C PRO A 168 -13.25 -19.72 9.49
N GLY A 169 -13.73 -18.71 8.75
CA GLY A 169 -14.87 -18.82 7.84
C GLY A 169 -16.25 -18.62 8.49
N GLU A 170 -16.34 -18.53 9.82
CA GLU A 170 -17.60 -18.21 10.50
C GLU A 170 -17.97 -16.75 10.24
N LYS A 171 -19.28 -16.52 9.99
CA LYS A 171 -19.84 -15.17 9.82
C LYS A 171 -20.28 -14.62 11.17
N ILE A 172 -19.87 -13.41 11.44
CA ILE A 172 -20.19 -12.68 12.66
C ILE A 172 -20.62 -11.25 12.31
N HIS A 173 -21.33 -10.59 13.20
CA HIS A 173 -21.56 -9.15 13.10
C HIS A 173 -20.72 -8.43 14.14
N VAL A 174 -20.20 -7.28 13.77
CA VAL A 174 -19.46 -6.42 14.69
C VAL A 174 -20.04 -5.02 14.66
N GLN A 175 -20.15 -4.42 15.84
CA GLN A 175 -20.53 -3.03 16.01
C GLN A 175 -19.41 -2.30 16.73
N PHE A 176 -19.00 -1.15 16.20
CA PHE A 176 -17.96 -0.31 16.78
C PHE A 176 -18.16 1.15 16.37
N THR A 177 -17.53 2.07 17.10
CA THR A 177 -17.51 3.48 16.75
C THR A 177 -16.05 3.94 16.65
N LEU A 178 -15.70 4.65 15.58
CA LEU A 178 -14.37 5.25 15.45
C LEU A 178 -14.17 6.37 16.44
N PRO A 179 -12.94 6.62 16.94
CA PRO A 179 -12.63 7.81 17.70
C PRO A 179 -13.04 9.08 16.93
N ASP A 180 -13.58 10.06 17.64
CA ASP A 180 -14.03 11.35 17.10
C ASP A 180 -15.23 11.26 16.13
N HIS A 181 -15.94 10.12 16.10
CA HIS A 181 -17.17 9.91 15.35
C HIS A 181 -18.32 9.49 16.28
N GLU A 182 -19.53 9.89 15.93
CA GLU A 182 -20.74 9.57 16.72
C GLU A 182 -21.53 8.37 16.14
N VAL A 183 -21.39 8.14 14.82
CA VAL A 183 -22.17 7.11 14.13
C VAL A 183 -21.50 5.74 14.27
N PRO A 184 -22.21 4.74 14.82
CA PRO A 184 -21.68 3.39 14.94
C PRO A 184 -21.62 2.69 13.58
N PHE A 185 -20.57 1.95 13.37
CA PHE A 185 -20.41 1.00 12.28
C PHE A 185 -21.04 -0.32 12.70
N LEU A 186 -21.93 -0.87 11.88
CA LEU A 186 -22.45 -2.22 11.99
C LEU A 186 -22.17 -2.95 10.68
N THR A 187 -21.46 -4.08 10.74
CA THR A 187 -21.10 -4.83 9.54
C THR A 187 -21.04 -6.33 9.78
N GLU A 188 -21.50 -7.10 8.79
CA GLU A 188 -21.21 -8.52 8.70
C GLU A 188 -19.72 -8.70 8.38
N SER A 189 -19.09 -9.71 8.98
CA SER A 189 -17.66 -9.97 8.85
C SER A 189 -17.36 -11.47 8.83
N ASP A 190 -16.34 -11.86 8.06
CA ASP A 190 -15.80 -13.20 8.08
C ASP A 190 -14.66 -13.29 9.10
N VAL A 191 -14.61 -14.37 9.84
CA VAL A 191 -13.43 -14.73 10.65
C VAL A 191 -12.34 -15.24 9.71
N CYS A 192 -11.23 -14.51 9.63
CA CYS A 192 -10.10 -14.88 8.79
C CYS A 192 -9.10 -15.80 9.49
N TRP A 193 -8.85 -15.53 10.77
CA TRP A 193 -7.95 -16.31 11.60
C TRP A 193 -8.31 -16.15 13.08
N ASN A 194 -7.92 -17.15 13.86
CA ASN A 194 -8.10 -17.20 15.29
C ASN A 194 -6.81 -17.68 15.95
N LYS A 195 -6.36 -16.95 16.97
CA LYS A 195 -5.21 -17.26 17.82
C LYS A 195 -5.62 -17.09 19.29
N PRO A 196 -4.94 -17.70 20.25
CA PRO A 196 -5.26 -17.51 21.66
C PRO A 196 -5.35 -16.02 22.04
N GLY A 197 -6.53 -15.58 22.48
CA GLY A 197 -6.79 -14.20 22.89
C GLY A 197 -6.95 -13.18 21.77
N GLN A 198 -6.88 -13.58 20.50
CA GLN A 198 -6.97 -12.68 19.35
C GLN A 198 -7.76 -13.30 18.18
N LEU A 199 -8.45 -12.45 17.47
CA LEU A 199 -9.29 -12.79 16.33
C LEU A 199 -9.05 -11.79 15.19
N GLY A 200 -8.85 -12.27 13.96
CA GLY A 200 -8.81 -11.43 12.78
C GLY A 200 -10.07 -11.57 11.95
N ILE A 201 -10.70 -10.43 11.63
CA ILE A 201 -11.94 -10.39 10.85
C ILE A 201 -11.79 -9.53 9.61
N ARG A 202 -12.57 -9.88 8.58
CA ARG A 202 -12.71 -9.13 7.34
C ARG A 202 -14.14 -8.61 7.21
N PHE A 203 -14.31 -7.31 6.99
CA PHE A 203 -15.61 -6.71 6.72
C PHE A 203 -16.17 -7.19 5.38
N LEU A 204 -17.45 -7.57 5.34
CA LEU A 204 -18.12 -8.02 4.13
C LEU A 204 -19.00 -6.92 3.53
N ASP A 205 -19.75 -6.25 4.37
CA ASP A 205 -20.81 -5.33 3.94
C ASP A 205 -20.72 -3.99 4.70
N LEU A 206 -19.75 -3.17 4.34
CA LEU A 206 -19.72 -1.77 4.75
C LEU A 206 -20.45 -0.92 3.70
N SER A 207 -21.40 -0.07 4.13
CA SER A 207 -22.03 0.91 3.26
C SER A 207 -20.99 1.84 2.61
N ARG A 208 -21.34 2.47 1.48
CA ARG A 208 -20.45 3.43 0.81
C ARG A 208 -20.05 4.57 1.74
N GLU A 209 -20.99 5.04 2.55
CA GLU A 209 -20.76 6.10 3.51
C GLU A 209 -19.78 5.66 4.60
N HIS A 210 -19.99 4.51 5.23
CA HIS A 210 -19.07 3.94 6.21
C HIS A 210 -17.67 3.69 5.63
N LYS A 211 -17.60 3.19 4.38
CA LYS A 211 -16.30 3.03 3.69
C LYS A 211 -15.57 4.37 3.54
N SER A 212 -16.29 5.41 3.10
CA SER A 212 -15.71 6.75 2.93
C SER A 212 -15.20 7.32 4.25
N VAL A 213 -16.01 7.24 5.30
CA VAL A 213 -15.63 7.70 6.65
C VAL A 213 -14.41 6.95 7.16
N LEU A 214 -14.40 5.62 7.06
CA LEU A 214 -13.28 4.79 7.49
C LEU A 214 -12.00 5.11 6.71
N GLN A 215 -12.08 5.30 5.40
CA GLN A 215 -10.95 5.66 4.54
C GLN A 215 -10.38 7.02 4.90
N THR A 216 -11.24 8.01 5.11
CA THR A 216 -10.82 9.35 5.53
C THR A 216 -10.12 9.30 6.89
N TRP A 217 -10.71 8.63 7.86
CA TRP A 217 -10.13 8.47 9.18
C TRP A 217 -8.78 7.75 9.16
N LEU A 218 -8.68 6.63 8.42
CA LEU A 218 -7.42 5.90 8.24
C LEU A 218 -6.35 6.72 7.52
N SER A 219 -6.74 7.54 6.53
CA SER A 219 -5.83 8.46 5.84
C SER A 219 -5.26 9.48 6.81
N GLN A 220 -6.09 10.09 7.62
CA GLN A 220 -5.68 11.04 8.65
C GLN A 220 -4.72 10.41 9.67
N LYS A 221 -5.05 9.18 10.16
CA LYS A 221 -4.16 8.44 11.07
C LYS A 221 -2.83 8.03 10.41
N LEU A 222 -2.83 7.74 9.13
CA LEU A 222 -1.59 7.52 8.39
C LEU A 222 -0.78 8.81 8.28
N GLU A 223 -1.41 9.94 7.97
CA GLU A 223 -0.77 11.26 7.89
C GLU A 223 -0.15 11.67 9.23
N ASP A 224 -0.82 11.43 10.35
CA ASP A 224 -0.28 11.67 11.70
C ASP A 224 1.02 10.89 11.99
N THR A 225 1.25 9.79 11.25
CA THR A 225 2.50 9.02 11.34
C THR A 225 3.59 9.53 10.40
N LEU A 226 3.26 10.45 9.48
CA LEU A 226 4.22 11.00 8.51
C LEU A 226 5.09 12.09 9.15
N PRO A 227 6.41 12.17 8.81
CA PRO A 227 7.20 13.33 9.13
C PRO A 227 6.59 14.60 8.52
N GLU A 228 6.65 15.70 9.26
CA GLU A 228 6.04 16.97 8.85
C GLU A 228 6.52 17.46 7.46
N SER A 229 7.78 17.14 7.11
CA SER A 229 8.39 17.42 5.79
C SER A 229 7.71 16.67 4.62
N VAL A 230 6.91 15.64 4.91
CA VAL A 230 6.16 14.86 3.93
C VAL A 230 4.69 15.21 4.00
N ALA A 231 4.12 15.36 5.19
CA ALA A 231 2.71 15.67 5.42
C ALA A 231 2.24 16.96 4.69
N TRP A 232 3.09 18.01 4.63
CA TRP A 232 2.74 19.24 3.91
C TRP A 232 2.62 19.06 2.39
N LYS A 233 3.34 18.08 1.81
CA LYS A 233 3.26 17.77 0.37
C LYS A 233 1.92 17.16 0.00
N PHE A 234 1.25 16.48 0.94
CA PHE A 234 -0.09 15.93 0.77
C PHE A 234 -1.17 17.00 0.78
N ARG A 235 -1.09 17.92 1.73
CA ARG A 235 -2.05 19.03 1.84
C ARG A 235 -2.07 19.91 0.60
N LYS A 236 -0.95 19.96 -0.17
CA LYS A 236 -0.82 20.78 -1.37
C LYS A 236 -1.35 20.14 -2.65
N VAL A 237 -1.54 18.80 -2.66
CA VAL A 237 -2.07 18.06 -3.84
C VAL A 237 -3.60 18.07 -3.84
N GLU A 238 -4.26 18.22 -2.69
CA GLU A 238 -5.71 18.34 -2.60
C GLU A 238 -6.24 19.73 -2.99
N ASP A 239 -5.38 20.77 -2.94
CA ASP A 239 -5.74 22.17 -3.22
C ASP A 239 -5.35 22.66 -4.63
N GLU A 240 -4.70 21.87 -5.47
CA GLU A 240 -4.41 22.27 -6.87
C GLU A 240 -5.61 21.89 -7.76
N PRO A 241 -6.39 22.87 -8.27
CA PRO A 241 -7.42 22.58 -9.25
C PRO A 241 -6.76 22.00 -10.50
N LEU A 242 -7.36 20.93 -11.06
CA LEU A 242 -6.94 20.34 -12.33
C LEU A 242 -6.78 21.46 -13.37
N PRO A 243 -5.66 21.50 -14.13
CA PRO A 243 -5.51 22.48 -15.20
C PRO A 243 -6.68 22.34 -16.18
N PRO A 244 -7.23 23.46 -16.69
CA PRO A 244 -8.32 23.42 -17.62
C PRO A 244 -7.89 22.61 -18.86
N SER A 245 -8.74 21.69 -19.29
CA SER A 245 -8.56 20.95 -20.54
C SER A 245 -8.47 21.95 -21.69
N ASP A 246 -7.33 21.97 -22.38
CA ASP A 246 -7.14 22.71 -23.64
C ASP A 246 -7.93 22.02 -24.76
N ASP A 247 -9.25 22.13 -24.74
CA ASP A 247 -10.09 21.88 -25.91
C ASP A 247 -10.00 23.10 -26.81
N LYS A 248 -8.94 23.16 -27.61
CA LYS A 248 -8.92 24.00 -28.80
C LYS A 248 -9.57 23.25 -29.94
N GLU A 249 -10.84 23.58 -30.18
CA GLU A 249 -11.49 23.32 -31.47
C GLU A 249 -10.62 23.86 -32.60
N PRO A 250 -10.44 23.13 -33.69
CA PRO A 250 -9.90 23.70 -34.93
C PRO A 250 -11.00 24.49 -35.61
N LEU A 251 -10.80 25.79 -35.69
CA LEU A 251 -11.57 26.67 -36.59
C LEU A 251 -11.27 26.32 -38.04
N ALA A 252 -12.35 26.24 -38.78
CA ALA A 252 -12.58 26.08 -40.23
C ALA A 252 -11.49 26.58 -41.18
#